data_0110211971f4e93576aca6bead4bcd00
#
_entry.id   0110211971f4e93576aca6bead4bcd00
#
_cell.length_a   1.000
_cell.length_b   1.000
_cell.length_c   1.000
_cell.angle_alpha   90.00
_cell.angle_beta   90.00
_cell.angle_gamma   90.00
#
_symmetry.space_group_name_H-M   'P 1'
#
loop_
_entity.id
_entity.type
_entity.pdbx_description
1 polymer ?
#
loop_
_entity_poly.entity_id
_entity_poly.type
_entity_poly.pdbx_seq_one_letter_code
_entity_poly.pdbx_strand_id
1 'polypeptide(L)'
;MRAKTRIFGEIDIPQDKIITMEKGMIGFSELKNYTLIYNSEKENDKKSIMWLQSMDDGDIAFPVMTPDIIMPDYKPTVNEELLAPLGDLNEENMYVIVTVNVPSDITKIACNLKAPIVVNTDSNKAAQLIVEDDYNCLLYTSPSPRD
;
A
#
# COMPACT_ATOMS: atom_id res chain seq x y z
N MET A 1 -11.37 14.94 -7.06
CA MET A 1 -10.80 14.35 -8.28
C MET A 1 -11.63 13.16 -8.71
N ARG A 2 -12.03 13.13 -9.96
CA ARG A 2 -12.86 12.07 -10.50
C ARG A 2 -12.05 11.06 -11.31
N ALA A 3 -12.43 9.81 -11.25
CA ALA A 3 -11.81 8.77 -12.08
C ALA A 3 -12.83 7.68 -12.40
N LYS A 4 -12.71 7.11 -13.59
CA LYS A 4 -13.46 5.93 -13.96
C LYS A 4 -12.56 4.73 -13.70
N THR A 5 -12.92 3.91 -12.71
CA THR A 5 -12.08 2.81 -12.31
C THR A 5 -12.67 1.49 -12.78
N ARG A 6 -11.78 0.53 -13.04
CA ARG A 6 -12.18 -0.80 -13.46
C ARG A 6 -12.86 -1.58 -12.33
N ILE A 7 -12.42 -1.35 -11.10
CA ILE A 7 -12.89 -2.12 -9.95
C ILE A 7 -14.07 -1.45 -9.26
N PHE A 8 -14.04 -0.12 -9.13
CA PHE A 8 -14.99 0.64 -8.31
C PHE A 8 -15.96 1.50 -9.13
N GLY A 9 -15.84 1.44 -10.46
CA GLY A 9 -16.65 2.30 -11.32
C GLY A 9 -16.20 3.75 -11.23
N GLU A 10 -17.13 4.66 -11.46
CA GLU A 10 -16.84 6.08 -11.40
C GLU A 10 -16.81 6.54 -9.95
N ILE A 11 -15.71 7.14 -9.55
CA ILE A 11 -15.53 7.64 -8.18
C ILE A 11 -15.11 9.10 -8.20
N ASP A 12 -15.49 9.83 -7.16
CA ASP A 12 -15.09 11.22 -6.97
C ASP A 12 -14.47 11.33 -5.58
N ILE A 13 -13.16 11.54 -5.53
CA ILE A 13 -12.39 11.52 -4.29
C ILE A 13 -12.04 12.95 -3.90
N PRO A 14 -12.35 13.37 -2.66
CA PRO A 14 -11.96 14.71 -2.22
C PRO A 14 -10.45 14.88 -2.22
N GLN A 15 -9.99 16.10 -2.44
CA GLN A 15 -8.57 16.39 -2.59
C GLN A 15 -7.75 15.96 -1.37
N ASP A 16 -8.33 16.04 -0.18
CA ASP A 16 -7.64 15.66 1.05
C ASP A 16 -7.52 14.14 1.22
N LYS A 17 -8.07 13.35 0.31
CA LYS A 17 -7.91 11.90 0.30
C LYS A 17 -7.03 11.42 -0.85
N ILE A 18 -6.49 12.32 -1.62
CA ILE A 18 -5.56 11.97 -2.71
C ILE A 18 -4.16 11.86 -2.16
N ILE A 19 -3.52 10.74 -2.44
CA ILE A 19 -2.14 10.47 -2.04
C ILE A 19 -1.25 10.71 -3.24
N THR A 20 -0.23 11.54 -3.08
CA THR A 20 0.69 11.88 -4.17
C THR A 20 2.00 11.12 -3.99
N MET A 21 2.40 10.39 -5.03
CA MET A 21 3.68 9.70 -5.08
C MET A 21 4.52 10.34 -6.19
N GLU A 22 5.45 11.20 -5.82
CA GLU A 22 6.22 11.96 -6.80
C GLU A 22 6.97 11.09 -7.82
N LYS A 23 7.42 9.92 -7.38
CA LYS A 23 8.12 8.97 -8.25
C LYS A 23 7.24 7.83 -8.71
N GLY A 24 5.97 7.84 -8.33
CA GLY A 24 5.04 6.77 -8.67
C GLY A 24 5.39 5.48 -7.97
N MET A 25 4.68 4.42 -8.36
CA MET A 25 5.00 3.06 -7.93
C MET A 25 6.09 2.47 -8.83
N ILE A 26 6.84 1.54 -8.30
CA ILE A 26 7.87 0.84 -9.09
C ILE A 26 7.19 0.18 -10.29
N GLY A 27 7.65 0.55 -11.49
CA GLY A 27 7.05 0.09 -12.74
C GLY A 27 5.93 0.98 -13.26
N PHE A 28 5.50 1.98 -12.48
CA PHE A 28 4.41 2.89 -12.84
C PHE A 28 4.77 4.32 -12.47
N SER A 29 5.94 4.76 -12.89
CA SER A 29 6.46 6.07 -12.49
C SER A 29 5.65 7.26 -13.00
N GLU A 30 4.80 7.04 -14.00
CA GLU A 30 3.96 8.08 -14.57
C GLU A 30 2.67 8.32 -13.77
N LEU A 31 2.28 7.35 -12.96
CA LEU A 31 1.06 7.43 -12.18
C LEU A 31 1.40 7.96 -10.80
N LYS A 32 0.94 9.16 -10.48
CA LYS A 32 1.37 9.86 -9.27
C LYS A 32 0.25 10.10 -8.26
N ASN A 33 -1.00 10.07 -8.69
CA ASN A 33 -2.13 10.33 -7.81
C ASN A 33 -2.90 9.04 -7.51
N TYR A 34 -3.10 8.78 -6.22
CA TYR A 34 -3.75 7.55 -5.76
C TYR A 34 -4.72 7.87 -4.63
N THR A 35 -5.56 6.90 -4.32
CA THR A 35 -6.37 6.94 -3.10
C THR A 35 -6.45 5.53 -2.51
N LEU A 36 -6.60 5.45 -1.20
CA LEU A 36 -6.80 4.17 -0.53
C LEU A 36 -8.30 3.91 -0.39
N ILE A 37 -8.74 2.76 -0.84
CA ILE A 37 -10.13 2.35 -0.76
C ILE A 37 -10.23 1.13 0.14
N TYR A 38 -11.06 1.21 1.16
CA TYR A 38 -11.28 0.15 2.13
C TYR A 38 -12.56 -0.57 1.82
N ASN A 39 -12.59 -1.86 2.12
CA ASN A 39 -13.82 -2.62 2.10
C ASN A 39 -14.46 -2.53 3.49
N SER A 40 -15.42 -1.63 3.64
CA SER A 40 -16.04 -1.36 4.93
C SER A 40 -16.81 -2.56 5.50
N GLU A 41 -17.23 -3.47 4.65
CA GLU A 41 -17.93 -4.68 5.12
C GLU A 41 -17.01 -5.60 5.91
N LYS A 42 -15.71 -5.42 5.77
CA LYS A 42 -14.71 -6.27 6.43
C LYS A 42 -13.84 -5.49 7.39
N GLU A 43 -14.32 -4.38 7.90
CA GLU A 43 -13.53 -3.54 8.76
C GLU A 43 -13.04 -4.25 10.03
N ASN A 44 -13.73 -5.29 10.46
CA ASN A 44 -13.33 -6.08 11.61
C ASN A 44 -12.37 -7.21 11.27
N ASP A 45 -12.07 -7.40 10.00
CA ASP A 45 -11.14 -8.42 9.54
C ASP A 45 -9.74 -7.83 9.49
N LYS A 46 -8.87 -8.26 10.38
CA LYS A 46 -7.49 -7.77 10.44
C LYS A 46 -6.69 -8.08 9.18
N LYS A 47 -7.17 -9.01 8.38
CA LYS A 47 -6.52 -9.36 7.12
C LYS A 47 -7.18 -8.71 5.93
N SER A 48 -7.96 -7.68 6.16
CA SER A 48 -8.64 -6.96 5.08
C SER A 48 -7.63 -6.36 4.12
N ILE A 49 -7.87 -6.59 2.85
CA ILE A 49 -7.08 -6.01 1.79
C ILE A 49 -7.70 -4.68 1.40
N MET A 50 -6.87 -3.67 1.33
CA MET A 50 -7.27 -2.36 0.81
C MET A 50 -6.82 -2.27 -0.64
N TRP A 51 -7.30 -1.25 -1.33
CA TRP A 51 -6.91 -0.99 -2.71
C TRP A 51 -6.26 0.37 -2.81
N LEU A 52 -5.06 0.41 -3.37
CA LEU A 52 -4.40 1.66 -3.73
C LEU A 52 -4.77 1.93 -5.19
N GLN A 53 -5.83 2.72 -5.37
CA GLN A 53 -6.40 2.99 -6.69
C GLN A 53 -5.71 4.18 -7.33
N SER A 54 -5.21 4.00 -8.54
CA SER A 54 -4.67 5.12 -9.32
C SER A 54 -5.80 6.04 -9.76
N MET A 55 -5.61 7.34 -9.58
CA MET A 55 -6.53 8.35 -10.07
C MET A 55 -6.11 8.86 -11.45
N ASP A 56 -4.88 8.54 -11.87
CA ASP A 56 -4.37 8.92 -13.20
C ASP A 56 -4.72 7.87 -14.26
N ASP A 57 -4.80 6.61 -13.87
CA ASP A 57 -5.21 5.51 -14.74
C ASP A 57 -6.16 4.61 -13.97
N GLY A 58 -7.43 4.71 -14.27
CA GLY A 58 -8.48 3.97 -13.56
C GLY A 58 -8.39 2.47 -13.68
N ASP A 59 -7.65 1.96 -14.66
CA ASP A 59 -7.47 0.52 -14.82
C ASP A 59 -6.44 -0.05 -13.85
N ILE A 60 -5.68 0.80 -13.18
CA ILE A 60 -4.58 0.38 -12.30
C ILE A 60 -5.00 0.56 -10.84
N ALA A 61 -4.98 -0.53 -10.11
CA ALA A 61 -5.20 -0.55 -8.66
C ALA A 61 -4.34 -1.66 -8.08
N PHE A 62 -3.71 -1.38 -6.94
CA PHE A 62 -2.84 -2.34 -6.27
C PHE A 62 -3.50 -2.81 -5.00
N PRO A 63 -3.69 -4.13 -4.83
CA PRO A 63 -4.13 -4.63 -3.52
C PRO A 63 -2.99 -4.46 -2.53
N VAL A 64 -3.30 -3.90 -1.37
CA VAL A 64 -2.31 -3.61 -0.33
C VAL A 64 -2.84 -4.00 1.04
N MET A 65 -1.94 -4.18 1.98
CA MET A 65 -2.31 -4.41 3.37
C MET A 65 -1.19 -3.90 4.27
N THR A 66 -1.47 -3.78 5.56
CA THR A 66 -0.43 -3.41 6.51
C THR A 66 0.44 -4.63 6.80
N PRO A 67 1.78 -4.48 6.77
CA PRO A 67 2.66 -5.65 6.90
C PRO A 67 2.67 -6.28 8.28
N ASP A 68 2.28 -5.55 9.32
CA ASP A 68 2.27 -6.07 10.68
C ASP A 68 1.26 -7.21 10.87
N ILE A 69 0.29 -7.35 9.96
CA ILE A 69 -0.66 -8.47 10.00
C ILE A 69 0.06 -9.79 9.72
N ILE A 70 1.07 -9.76 8.84
CA ILE A 70 1.82 -10.95 8.46
C ILE A 70 3.09 -11.08 9.28
N MET A 71 3.75 -9.96 9.55
CA MET A 71 5.01 -9.94 10.29
C MET A 71 4.95 -8.82 11.33
N PRO A 72 4.46 -9.10 12.55
CA PRO A 72 4.28 -8.07 13.58
C PRO A 72 5.54 -7.32 13.97
N ASP A 73 6.70 -7.93 13.80
CA ASP A 73 7.99 -7.31 14.10
C ASP A 73 8.70 -6.75 12.86
N TYR A 74 7.96 -6.50 11.80
CA TYR A 74 8.52 -5.94 10.57
C TYR A 74 9.05 -4.54 10.82
N LYS A 75 10.35 -4.37 10.70
CA LYS A 75 11.04 -3.09 10.88
C LYS A 75 12.13 -2.94 9.83
N PRO A 76 11.76 -2.59 8.61
CA PRO A 76 12.78 -2.43 7.57
C PRO A 76 13.66 -1.22 7.85
N THR A 77 14.91 -1.31 7.46
CA THR A 77 15.82 -0.18 7.47
C THR A 77 15.54 0.67 6.24
N VAL A 78 15.16 1.92 6.46
CA VAL A 78 14.85 2.81 5.35
C VAL A 78 15.88 3.93 5.26
N ASN A 79 16.13 4.38 4.05
CA ASN A 79 17.01 5.51 3.78
C ASN A 79 16.22 6.79 4.00
N GLU A 80 16.62 7.57 5.01
CA GLU A 80 15.93 8.82 5.34
C GLU A 80 15.87 9.82 4.18
N GLU A 81 16.87 9.78 3.30
CA GLU A 81 16.87 10.66 2.13
C GLU A 81 15.69 10.37 1.20
N LEU A 82 15.25 9.14 1.14
CA LEU A 82 14.10 8.74 0.32
C LEU A 82 12.79 9.20 0.94
N LEU A 83 12.78 9.44 2.24
CA LEU A 83 11.60 9.90 2.97
C LEU A 83 11.50 11.42 3.03
N ALA A 84 12.57 12.14 2.74
CA ALA A 84 12.58 13.60 2.83
C ALA A 84 11.46 14.29 2.05
N PRO A 85 11.13 13.86 0.82
CA PRO A 85 10.02 14.49 0.09
C PRO A 85 8.66 14.37 0.74
N LEU A 86 8.52 13.44 1.70
CA LEU A 86 7.24 13.22 2.37
C LEU A 86 7.00 14.23 3.51
N GLY A 87 8.01 14.97 3.92
CA GLY A 87 7.93 15.89 5.03
C GLY A 87 8.29 15.22 6.35
N ASP A 88 7.94 15.86 7.45
CA ASP A 88 8.27 15.35 8.78
C ASP A 88 7.46 14.11 9.12
N LEU A 89 8.13 13.01 9.39
CA LEU A 89 7.50 11.74 9.73
C LEU A 89 7.72 11.42 11.20
N ASN A 90 6.67 10.90 11.83
CA ASN A 90 6.70 10.39 13.20
C ASN A 90 5.77 9.18 13.28
N GLU A 91 5.66 8.59 14.47
CA GLU A 91 4.84 7.39 14.64
C GLU A 91 3.36 7.64 14.40
N GLU A 92 2.89 8.87 14.58
CA GLU A 92 1.48 9.19 14.44
C GLU A 92 1.05 9.43 12.98
N ASN A 93 1.96 9.95 12.14
CA ASN A 93 1.61 10.27 10.77
C ASN A 93 2.21 9.32 9.73
N MET A 94 3.00 8.35 10.15
CA MET A 94 3.60 7.39 9.24
C MET A 94 2.73 6.14 9.13
N TYR A 95 2.31 5.83 7.92
CA TYR A 95 1.50 4.66 7.64
C TYR A 95 2.22 3.83 6.59
N VAL A 96 2.44 2.56 6.91
CA VAL A 96 3.20 1.67 6.01
C VAL A 96 2.27 0.60 5.47
N ILE A 97 2.30 0.43 4.15
CA ILE A 97 1.54 -0.62 3.47
C ILE A 97 2.47 -1.34 2.51
N VAL A 98 2.10 -2.57 2.17
CA VAL A 98 2.83 -3.37 1.19
C VAL A 98 1.84 -3.91 0.16
N THR A 99 2.31 -4.09 -1.07
CA THR A 99 1.47 -4.70 -2.09
C THR A 99 1.33 -6.19 -1.83
N VAL A 100 0.19 -6.73 -2.19
CA VAL A 100 -0.08 -8.16 -2.05
C VAL A 100 -0.42 -8.76 -3.41
N ASN A 101 -0.11 -10.03 -3.54
CA ASN A 101 -0.53 -10.83 -4.66
C ASN A 101 -1.70 -11.69 -4.21
N VAL A 102 -2.87 -11.54 -4.85
CA VAL A 102 -4.08 -12.24 -4.46
C VAL A 102 -4.40 -13.27 -5.54
N PRO A 103 -3.93 -14.51 -5.37
CA PRO A 103 -4.23 -15.56 -6.35
C PRO A 103 -5.63 -16.12 -6.16
N SER A 104 -6.05 -17.03 -7.06
CA SER A 104 -7.34 -17.69 -6.95
C SER A 104 -7.48 -18.43 -5.63
N ASP A 105 -6.37 -19.01 -5.15
CA ASP A 105 -6.35 -19.66 -3.86
C ASP A 105 -5.96 -18.65 -2.79
N ILE A 106 -6.94 -18.14 -2.06
CA ILE A 106 -6.71 -17.08 -1.08
C ILE A 106 -5.82 -17.49 0.09
N THR A 107 -5.58 -18.79 0.25
CA THR A 107 -4.64 -19.26 1.29
C THR A 107 -3.19 -18.99 0.91
N LYS A 108 -2.95 -18.55 -0.33
CA LYS A 108 -1.60 -18.29 -0.83
C LYS A 108 -1.36 -16.82 -1.11
N ILE A 109 -2.07 -15.94 -0.42
CA ILE A 109 -1.82 -14.52 -0.53
C ILE A 109 -0.40 -14.23 -0.07
N ALA A 110 0.33 -13.47 -0.87
CA ALA A 110 1.71 -13.11 -0.57
C ALA A 110 1.86 -11.59 -0.56
N CYS A 111 2.70 -11.07 0.31
CA CYS A 111 2.98 -9.63 0.33
C CYS A 111 4.45 -9.35 0.06
N ASN A 112 4.71 -8.18 -0.50
CA ASN A 112 6.06 -7.77 -0.86
C ASN A 112 6.69 -6.94 0.26
N LEU A 113 7.49 -7.58 1.09
CA LEU A 113 8.14 -6.93 2.22
C LEU A 113 9.42 -6.16 1.84
N LYS A 114 9.91 -6.35 0.62
CA LYS A 114 11.13 -5.65 0.16
C LYS A 114 10.84 -4.26 -0.40
N ALA A 115 9.58 -3.95 -0.70
CA ALA A 115 9.22 -2.69 -1.33
C ALA A 115 8.01 -2.05 -0.63
N PRO A 116 8.16 -1.69 0.65
CA PRO A 116 7.05 -1.05 1.36
C PRO A 116 6.75 0.33 0.82
N ILE A 117 5.50 0.74 0.99
CA ILE A 117 5.03 2.08 0.66
C ILE A 117 4.85 2.82 1.97
N VAL A 118 5.54 3.95 2.12
CA VAL A 118 5.43 4.78 3.30
C VAL A 118 4.58 5.99 2.96
N VAL A 119 3.53 6.22 3.74
CA VAL A 119 2.60 7.33 3.53
C VAL A 119 2.71 8.28 4.73
N ASN A 120 2.85 9.57 4.44
CA ASN A 120 2.73 10.61 5.45
C ASN A 120 1.27 11.09 5.42
N THR A 121 0.52 10.78 6.48
CA THR A 121 -0.90 11.09 6.53
C THR A 121 -1.20 12.59 6.72
N ASP A 122 -0.22 13.38 7.15
CA ASP A 122 -0.39 14.83 7.27
C ASP A 122 -0.25 15.53 5.92
N SER A 123 0.71 15.10 5.11
CA SER A 123 0.97 15.73 3.81
C SER A 123 0.30 15.01 2.65
N ASN A 124 -0.20 13.79 2.89
CA ASN A 124 -0.73 12.90 1.87
C ASN A 124 0.26 12.61 0.75
N LYS A 125 1.53 12.55 1.11
CA LYS A 125 2.59 12.15 0.20
C LYS A 125 3.09 10.77 0.57
N ALA A 126 3.46 10.00 -0.43
CA ALA A 126 3.92 8.64 -0.22
C ALA A 126 5.09 8.31 -1.14
N ALA A 127 5.83 7.28 -0.78
CA ALA A 127 6.93 6.78 -1.60
C ALA A 127 7.02 5.28 -1.42
N GLN A 128 7.31 4.57 -2.50
CA GLN A 128 7.63 3.16 -2.43
C GLN A 128 9.15 3.03 -2.37
N LEU A 129 9.63 2.30 -1.38
CA LEU A 129 11.06 2.15 -1.13
C LEU A 129 11.47 0.72 -1.38
N ILE A 130 12.76 0.51 -1.70
CA ILE A 130 13.33 -0.82 -1.72
C ILE A 130 14.26 -0.90 -0.53
N VAL A 131 13.99 -1.83 0.39
CA VAL A 131 14.79 -1.98 1.58
C VAL A 131 15.89 -3.03 1.37
N GLU A 132 17.03 -2.81 2.02
CA GLU A 132 18.18 -3.70 1.90
C GLU A 132 18.14 -4.87 2.88
N ASP A 133 17.23 -4.81 3.85
CA ASP A 133 17.09 -5.86 4.84
C ASP A 133 16.80 -7.21 4.18
N ASP A 134 17.21 -8.27 4.85
CA ASP A 134 17.08 -9.62 4.32
C ASP A 134 15.68 -10.19 4.57
N TYR A 135 14.66 -9.48 4.09
CA TYR A 135 13.31 -10.00 4.07
C TYR A 135 13.09 -10.79 2.78
N ASN A 136 12.22 -11.78 2.86
CA ASN A 136 11.77 -12.44 1.64
C ASN A 136 11.02 -11.43 0.79
N CYS A 137 11.26 -11.45 -0.51
CA CYS A 137 10.57 -10.55 -1.42
C CYS A 137 9.06 -10.75 -1.32
N LEU A 138 8.62 -12.00 -1.21
CA LEU A 138 7.22 -12.33 -1.00
C LEU A 138 7.11 -13.25 0.21
N LEU A 139 6.20 -12.91 1.12
CA LEU A 139 5.92 -13.73 2.28
C LEU A 139 4.46 -14.15 2.21
N TYR A 140 4.22 -15.48 2.20
CA TYR A 140 2.88 -16.00 2.12
C TYR A 140 2.19 -15.93 3.47
N THR A 141 0.89 -15.60 3.45
CA THR A 141 0.08 -15.70 4.65
C THR A 141 -0.09 -17.16 5.01
N SER A 142 -0.07 -17.45 6.29
CA SER A 142 -0.38 -18.79 6.75
C SER A 142 -1.90 -18.89 6.93
N PRO A 143 -2.55 -19.85 6.27
CA PRO A 143 -4.00 -19.94 6.38
C PRO A 143 -4.45 -20.51 7.70
N SER A 144 -3.65 -21.03 8.50
CA SER A 144 -3.95 -21.67 9.76
C SER A 144 -3.14 -22.91 9.87
N PRO A 145 -2.74 -23.21 10.85
CA PRO A 145 -2.07 -24.49 11.02
C PRO A 145 -3.06 -25.61 11.19
N ARG A 146 -3.34 -25.44 10.90
CA ARG A 146 -3.48 -26.30 11.01
C ARG A 146 -3.69 -26.50 11.08
N ASP A 147 -3.53 -25.98 10.75
CA ASP A 147 -3.66 -25.83 10.45
C ASP A 147 -3.67 -26.20 10.46
#